data_38a7c5bd1b42c1745d617922bfdba6e3
#
_entry.id   38a7c5bd1b42c1745d617922bfdba6e3
#
_cell.length_a   1.000
_cell.length_b   1.000
_cell.length_c   1.000
_cell.angle_alpha   90.00
_cell.angle_beta   90.00
_cell.angle_gamma   90.00
#
_symmetry.space_group_name_H-M   'P 1'
#
loop_
_entity.id
_entity.type
_entity.pdbx_description
1 polymer ?
#
loop_
_entity_poly.entity_id
_entity_poly.type
_entity_poly.pdbx_seq_one_letter_code
_entity_poly.pdbx_strand_id
1 'polypeptide(L)'
;FLHLKNLGMIVESQLDEVALIKHLNKIALYDNRDYEIMINPTLECCFKCWYCFEAHPQGHMSTEIVNAIKEHIRHKIKNDKITRLHISWFGGEPLLYYDQVVRPISVFAKQFTEKNQVLFTNSITTNGYLINANMIRDMSRINLYTFQITLDGDRERHNKIRNCNGTPSYDVIISNIKQILENIPHSHVTLRINYDNTTLNGDLHALMDEFPIGVRRRIRVDFQRVWQTVHGGNKDEENMQLDSVIKHAVLAGYRCCSTGGLHPRQFYNCHIGRIHFACINFDGNVFKCTARTFDEMHKVGTLESTGKIAWDMSKLCLYQGHSPL
;
A
#
# COMPACT_ATOMS: atom_id res chain seq x y z
N PHE A 1 -31.27 0.26 14.56
CA PHE A 1 -30.97 1.63 14.96
C PHE A 1 -29.57 1.77 15.58
N LEU A 2 -29.28 1.08 16.69
CA LEU A 2 -27.97 1.11 17.37
C LEU A 2 -26.80 0.74 16.45
N HIS A 3 -26.99 -0.25 15.59
CA HIS A 3 -25.98 -0.64 14.61
C HIS A 3 -25.64 0.48 13.63
N LEU A 4 -26.65 1.16 13.07
CA LEU A 4 -26.45 2.30 12.16
C LEU A 4 -25.85 3.51 12.88
N LYS A 5 -26.25 3.77 14.14
CA LYS A 5 -25.63 4.81 14.99
C LYS A 5 -24.15 4.48 15.25
N ASN A 6 -23.82 3.22 15.56
CA ASN A 6 -22.44 2.77 15.77
C ASN A 6 -21.58 2.84 14.51
N LEU A 7 -22.17 2.71 13.32
CA LEU A 7 -21.52 2.92 12.04
C LEU A 7 -21.40 4.41 11.64
N GLY A 8 -22.01 5.34 12.39
CA GLY A 8 -22.02 6.75 12.04
C GLY A 8 -22.95 7.10 10.88
N MET A 9 -23.84 6.19 10.48
CA MET A 9 -24.86 6.43 9.44
C MET A 9 -26.06 7.23 9.96
N ILE A 10 -26.26 7.22 11.28
CA ILE A 10 -27.26 8.02 11.98
C ILE A 10 -26.53 8.78 13.10
N VAL A 11 -26.64 10.08 13.09
CA VAL A 11 -26.05 10.98 14.06
C VAL A 11 -27.14 11.77 14.78
N GLU A 12 -26.80 12.39 15.89
CA GLU A 12 -27.74 13.26 16.62
C GLU A 12 -27.98 14.54 15.81
N SER A 13 -29.23 15.01 15.78
CA SER A 13 -29.63 16.15 14.95
C SER A 13 -28.94 17.47 15.32
N GLN A 14 -28.38 17.56 16.53
CA GLN A 14 -27.66 18.74 17.03
C GLN A 14 -26.15 18.67 16.79
N LEU A 15 -25.64 17.54 16.23
CA LEU A 15 -24.22 17.37 15.95
C LEU A 15 -23.83 18.26 14.77
N ASP A 16 -22.87 19.14 14.97
CA ASP A 16 -22.18 19.82 13.87
C ASP A 16 -21.19 18.87 13.21
N GLU A 17 -21.68 18.11 12.22
CA GLU A 17 -20.89 17.13 11.50
C GLU A 17 -19.69 17.77 10.76
N VAL A 18 -19.86 19.01 10.28
CA VAL A 18 -18.78 19.72 9.56
C VAL A 18 -17.65 20.08 10.54
N ALA A 19 -17.97 20.60 11.72
CA ALA A 19 -16.97 20.89 12.75
C ALA A 19 -16.28 19.62 13.23
N LEU A 20 -17.02 18.51 13.43
CA LEU A 20 -16.45 17.22 13.80
C LEU A 20 -15.49 16.70 12.72
N ILE A 21 -15.88 16.74 11.45
CA ILE A 21 -15.04 16.31 10.34
C ILE A 21 -13.76 17.15 10.25
N LYS A 22 -13.88 18.48 10.36
CA LYS A 22 -12.71 19.38 10.40
C LYS A 22 -11.77 19.05 11.55
N HIS A 23 -12.32 18.80 12.74
CA HIS A 23 -11.52 18.42 13.91
C HIS A 23 -10.78 17.10 13.71
N LEU A 24 -11.46 16.06 13.26
CA LEU A 24 -10.87 14.75 13.00
C LEU A 24 -9.81 14.81 11.88
N ASN A 25 -10.04 15.60 10.84
CA ASN A 25 -9.05 15.85 9.79
C ASN A 25 -7.79 16.50 10.34
N LYS A 26 -7.92 17.52 11.19
CA LYS A 26 -6.76 18.17 11.82
C LYS A 26 -5.97 17.17 12.68
N ILE A 27 -6.63 16.34 13.48
CA ILE A 27 -5.95 15.29 14.25
C ILE A 27 -5.16 14.38 13.29
N ALA A 28 -5.79 13.87 12.26
CA ALA A 28 -5.15 12.92 11.33
C ALA A 28 -3.98 13.53 10.55
N LEU A 29 -4.03 14.83 10.25
CA LEU A 29 -2.97 15.54 9.52
C LEU A 29 -1.76 15.89 10.41
N TYR A 30 -2.03 16.26 11.67
CA TYR A 30 -1.03 16.83 12.58
C TYR A 30 -0.68 15.93 13.77
N ASP A 31 -1.24 14.71 13.88
CA ASP A 31 -0.85 13.77 14.94
C ASP A 31 0.62 13.36 14.75
N ASN A 32 1.46 13.81 15.68
CA ASN A 32 2.90 13.56 15.65
C ASN A 32 3.31 12.24 16.33
N ARG A 33 2.38 11.49 16.86
CA ARG A 33 2.66 10.20 17.52
C ARG A 33 2.81 9.07 16.52
N ASP A 34 2.15 9.18 15.36
CA ASP A 34 2.17 8.18 14.30
C ASP A 34 3.08 8.63 13.17
N TYR A 35 4.14 7.88 12.94
CA TYR A 35 5.03 8.10 11.82
C TYR A 35 4.93 6.98 10.80
N GLU A 36 4.64 7.35 9.57
CA GLU A 36 4.63 6.44 8.44
C GLU A 36 5.77 6.78 7.48
N ILE A 37 6.57 5.78 7.15
CA ILE A 37 7.64 5.88 6.17
C ILE A 37 7.39 4.87 5.05
N MET A 38 7.24 5.35 3.84
CA MET A 38 7.24 4.53 2.64
C MET A 38 8.64 4.47 2.07
N ILE A 39 9.07 3.28 1.70
CA ILE A 39 10.45 3.05 1.22
C ILE A 39 10.37 2.32 -0.11
N ASN A 40 11.02 2.89 -1.12
CA ASN A 40 11.20 2.28 -2.43
C ASN A 40 12.64 1.73 -2.53
N PRO A 41 12.88 0.44 -2.29
CA PRO A 41 14.21 -0.15 -2.40
C PRO A 41 14.83 0.01 -3.79
N THR A 42 13.95 0.04 -4.79
CA THR A 42 14.25 0.22 -6.21
C THR A 42 12.99 0.66 -6.95
N LEU A 43 13.15 1.24 -8.11
CA LEU A 43 12.06 1.41 -9.08
C LEU A 43 12.11 0.36 -10.20
N GLU A 44 13.11 -0.54 -10.20
CA GLU A 44 13.14 -1.69 -11.10
C GLU A 44 12.00 -2.65 -10.82
N CYS A 45 11.48 -3.29 -11.85
CA CYS A 45 10.46 -4.33 -11.73
C CYS A 45 10.77 -5.49 -12.69
N CYS A 46 10.49 -6.72 -12.25
CA CYS A 46 10.57 -7.90 -13.12
C CYS A 46 9.40 -8.01 -14.10
N PHE A 47 8.34 -7.21 -13.93
CA PHE A 47 7.19 -7.13 -14.83
C PHE A 47 7.23 -5.86 -15.68
N LYS A 48 6.55 -5.89 -16.84
CA LYS A 48 6.42 -4.76 -17.77
C LYS A 48 4.95 -4.52 -18.10
N CYS A 49 4.14 -4.23 -17.05
CA CYS A 49 2.71 -3.98 -17.23
C CYS A 49 2.48 -2.72 -18.07
N TRP A 50 1.69 -2.78 -19.13
CA TRP A 50 1.47 -1.69 -20.08
C TRP A 50 0.88 -0.42 -19.46
N TYR A 51 0.16 -0.55 -18.36
CA TYR A 51 -0.46 0.57 -17.63
C TYR A 51 0.38 1.07 -16.46
N CYS A 52 1.60 0.54 -16.26
CA CYS A 52 2.45 1.02 -15.17
C CYS A 52 2.80 2.48 -15.39
N PHE A 53 2.64 3.28 -14.33
CA PHE A 53 2.99 4.70 -14.40
C PHE A 53 4.46 4.96 -14.04
N GLU A 54 5.16 3.97 -13.49
CA GLU A 54 6.57 4.09 -13.12
C GLU A 54 7.47 3.84 -14.33
N ALA A 55 8.52 4.65 -14.44
CA ALA A 55 9.48 4.56 -15.55
C ALA A 55 10.51 3.43 -15.40
N HIS A 56 10.58 2.77 -14.24
CA HIS A 56 11.49 1.67 -13.92
C HIS A 56 12.98 1.96 -14.21
N PRO A 57 13.55 3.10 -13.76
CA PRO A 57 14.97 3.35 -13.90
C PRO A 57 15.77 2.28 -13.16
N GLN A 58 16.96 1.97 -13.69
CA GLN A 58 17.89 1.04 -13.06
C GLN A 58 18.48 1.64 -11.79
N GLY A 59 18.69 0.82 -10.78
CA GLY A 59 19.32 1.19 -9.53
C GLY A 59 18.56 0.71 -8.30
N HIS A 60 19.30 0.55 -7.23
CA HIS A 60 18.76 0.13 -5.95
C HIS A 60 19.40 0.91 -4.80
N MET A 61 18.77 0.84 -3.65
CA MET A 61 19.20 1.53 -2.45
C MET A 61 20.58 1.04 -1.98
N SER A 62 21.52 1.97 -1.86
CA SER A 62 22.86 1.67 -1.39
C SER A 62 22.90 1.39 0.12
N THR A 63 23.99 0.78 0.58
CA THR A 63 24.21 0.51 2.02
C THR A 63 24.22 1.80 2.84
N GLU A 64 24.73 2.90 2.28
CA GLU A 64 24.77 4.21 2.92
C GLU A 64 23.35 4.73 3.17
N ILE A 65 22.45 4.62 2.17
CA ILE A 65 21.05 5.03 2.29
C ILE A 65 20.30 4.11 3.27
N VAL A 66 20.55 2.80 3.22
CA VAL A 66 20.00 1.85 4.21
C VAL A 66 20.36 2.26 5.63
N ASN A 67 21.62 2.66 5.87
CA ASN A 67 22.06 3.13 7.17
C ASN A 67 21.46 4.48 7.54
N ALA A 68 21.36 5.41 6.60
CA ALA A 68 20.67 6.70 6.81
C ALA A 68 19.20 6.53 7.20
N ILE A 69 18.49 5.56 6.60
CA ILE A 69 17.10 5.22 7.00
C ILE A 69 17.05 4.68 8.43
N LYS A 70 18.00 3.83 8.83
CA LYS A 70 18.07 3.34 10.21
C LYS A 70 18.33 4.48 11.21
N GLU A 71 19.20 5.44 10.87
CA GLU A 71 19.39 6.65 11.68
C GLU A 71 18.13 7.52 11.70
N HIS A 72 17.43 7.64 10.57
CA HIS A 72 16.16 8.36 10.51
C HIS A 72 15.12 7.77 11.48
N ILE A 73 14.95 6.46 11.47
CA ILE A 73 14.06 5.75 12.41
C ILE A 73 14.51 6.01 13.85
N ARG A 74 15.82 5.98 14.13
CA ARG A 74 16.37 6.28 15.45
C ARG A 74 15.99 7.69 15.91
N HIS A 75 16.15 8.70 15.04
CA HIS A 75 15.77 10.08 15.32
C HIS A 75 14.29 10.23 15.62
N LYS A 76 13.43 9.62 14.81
CA LYS A 76 11.98 9.67 14.99
C LYS A 76 11.55 9.12 16.35
N ILE A 77 12.14 8.01 16.77
CA ILE A 77 11.82 7.38 18.05
C ILE A 77 12.38 8.16 19.23
N LYS A 78 13.65 8.62 19.16
CA LYS A 78 14.33 9.23 20.30
C LYS A 78 14.02 10.71 20.47
N ASN A 79 13.98 11.47 19.38
CA ASN A 79 13.85 12.93 19.41
C ASN A 79 12.40 13.37 19.22
N ASP A 80 11.68 12.80 18.25
CA ASP A 80 10.30 13.16 17.95
C ASP A 80 9.30 12.40 18.85
N LYS A 81 9.79 11.36 19.57
CA LYS A 81 9.02 10.58 20.57
C LYS A 81 7.73 9.98 20.00
N ILE A 82 7.80 9.49 18.77
CA ILE A 82 6.68 8.77 18.15
C ILE A 82 6.30 7.55 18.99
N THR A 83 5.03 7.18 18.98
CA THR A 83 4.50 6.00 19.67
C THR A 83 4.18 4.86 18.72
N ARG A 84 4.04 5.16 17.43
CA ARG A 84 3.84 4.17 16.35
C ARG A 84 4.74 4.46 15.17
N LEU A 85 5.34 3.40 14.64
CA LEU A 85 6.10 3.41 13.39
C LEU A 85 5.44 2.43 12.41
N HIS A 86 5.08 2.93 11.23
CA HIS A 86 4.67 2.10 10.11
C HIS A 86 5.68 2.18 8.98
N ILE A 87 6.18 1.03 8.52
CA ILE A 87 6.98 0.94 7.30
C ILE A 87 6.11 0.34 6.19
N SER A 88 6.07 1.01 5.06
CA SER A 88 5.38 0.54 3.85
C SER A 88 6.40 0.39 2.72
N TRP A 89 6.57 -0.84 2.23
CA TRP A 89 7.46 -1.14 1.10
C TRP A 89 6.72 -0.97 -0.21
N PHE A 90 7.30 -0.20 -1.12
CA PHE A 90 6.72 0.15 -2.41
C PHE A 90 7.82 0.27 -3.47
N GLY A 91 7.52 0.85 -4.64
CA GLY A 91 8.40 1.05 -5.79
C GLY A 91 8.05 0.11 -6.94
N GLY A 92 9.02 -0.22 -7.81
CA GLY A 92 8.81 -1.16 -8.89
C GLY A 92 8.46 -2.55 -8.36
N GLU A 93 9.49 -3.31 -7.92
CA GLU A 93 9.28 -4.54 -7.15
C GLU A 93 10.26 -4.58 -5.96
N PRO A 94 9.77 -4.32 -4.73
CA PRO A 94 10.64 -4.23 -3.56
C PRO A 94 11.35 -5.53 -3.21
N LEU A 95 10.80 -6.68 -3.57
CA LEU A 95 11.39 -7.99 -3.28
C LEU A 95 12.63 -8.33 -4.12
N LEU A 96 12.94 -7.56 -5.18
CA LEU A 96 14.20 -7.68 -5.90
C LEU A 96 15.40 -7.45 -4.98
N TYR A 97 15.24 -6.59 -3.98
CA TYR A 97 16.30 -6.24 -3.02
C TYR A 97 15.89 -6.57 -1.57
N TYR A 98 15.21 -7.72 -1.41
CA TYR A 98 14.70 -8.15 -0.09
C TYR A 98 15.82 -8.29 0.93
N ASP A 99 16.88 -9.05 0.62
CA ASP A 99 17.96 -9.34 1.57
C ASP A 99 18.86 -8.13 1.81
N GLN A 100 19.03 -7.25 0.81
CA GLN A 100 19.93 -6.10 0.91
C GLN A 100 19.28 -4.88 1.58
N VAL A 101 17.95 -4.72 1.43
CA VAL A 101 17.25 -3.49 1.85
C VAL A 101 16.07 -3.79 2.78
N VAL A 102 15.08 -4.57 2.32
CA VAL A 102 13.82 -4.77 3.06
C VAL A 102 14.07 -5.43 4.41
N ARG A 103 14.77 -6.56 4.41
CA ARG A 103 15.06 -7.34 5.62
C ARG A 103 15.92 -6.57 6.62
N PRO A 104 17.10 -5.98 6.26
CA PRO A 104 17.95 -5.28 7.22
C PRO A 104 17.30 -4.08 7.90
N ILE A 105 16.51 -3.29 7.16
CA ILE A 105 15.78 -2.15 7.73
C ILE A 105 14.66 -2.63 8.64
N SER A 106 13.89 -3.64 8.21
CA SER A 106 12.77 -4.17 9.01
C SER A 106 13.22 -4.83 10.30
N VAL A 107 14.34 -5.60 10.27
CA VAL A 107 14.93 -6.20 11.47
C VAL A 107 15.38 -5.12 12.45
N PHE A 108 16.10 -4.10 11.96
CA PHE A 108 16.50 -2.97 12.77
C PHE A 108 15.31 -2.24 13.38
N ALA A 109 14.31 -1.90 12.56
CA ALA A 109 13.12 -1.19 13.00
C ALA A 109 12.39 -1.97 14.11
N LYS A 110 12.17 -3.27 13.92
CA LYS A 110 11.53 -4.12 14.93
C LYS A 110 12.30 -4.12 16.26
N GLN A 111 13.58 -4.43 16.22
CA GLN A 111 14.42 -4.48 17.44
C GLN A 111 14.47 -3.13 18.16
N PHE A 112 14.57 -2.04 17.39
CA PHE A 112 14.70 -0.72 17.98
C PHE A 112 13.37 -0.21 18.54
N THR A 113 12.24 -0.49 17.89
CA THR A 113 10.89 -0.15 18.39
C THR A 113 10.54 -0.97 19.64
N GLU A 114 10.82 -2.27 19.66
CA GLU A 114 10.62 -3.13 20.84
C GLU A 114 11.39 -2.60 22.06
N LYS A 115 12.67 -2.25 21.88
CA LYS A 115 13.51 -1.68 22.95
C LYS A 115 12.99 -0.33 23.49
N ASN A 116 12.24 0.42 22.68
CA ASN A 116 11.75 1.77 23.04
C ASN A 116 10.23 1.82 23.26
N GLN A 117 9.54 0.66 23.32
CA GLN A 117 8.09 0.53 23.55
C GLN A 117 7.26 1.30 22.50
N VAL A 118 7.72 1.30 21.25
CA VAL A 118 7.02 1.87 20.10
C VAL A 118 6.29 0.77 19.35
N LEU A 119 5.03 0.96 19.01
CA LEU A 119 4.29 0.00 18.19
C LEU A 119 4.86 -0.01 16.77
N PHE A 120 5.22 -1.19 16.29
CA PHE A 120 5.76 -1.37 14.95
C PHE A 120 4.82 -2.18 14.06
N THR A 121 4.52 -1.65 12.88
CA THR A 121 3.78 -2.35 11.82
C THR A 121 4.55 -2.25 10.50
N ASN A 122 4.41 -3.29 9.67
CA ASN A 122 5.15 -3.44 8.43
C ASN A 122 4.22 -3.94 7.33
N SER A 123 4.28 -3.33 6.14
CA SER A 123 3.45 -3.68 4.99
C SER A 123 4.24 -3.64 3.69
N ILE A 124 3.77 -4.35 2.68
CA ILE A 124 4.41 -4.39 1.37
C ILE A 124 3.38 -4.41 0.24
N THR A 125 3.63 -3.59 -0.78
CA THR A 125 3.00 -3.70 -2.10
C THR A 125 3.99 -4.39 -3.03
N THR A 126 3.60 -5.53 -3.57
CA THR A 126 4.45 -6.38 -4.42
C THR A 126 3.62 -7.03 -5.52
N ASN A 127 4.28 -7.42 -6.60
CA ASN A 127 3.65 -8.28 -7.60
C ASN A 127 3.47 -9.74 -7.11
N GLY A 128 4.11 -10.12 -6.01
CA GLY A 128 3.99 -11.42 -5.37
C GLY A 128 4.75 -12.56 -6.02
N TYR A 129 5.40 -12.33 -7.16
CA TYR A 129 6.06 -13.37 -7.95
C TYR A 129 7.34 -13.93 -7.29
N LEU A 130 8.13 -13.06 -6.66
CA LEU A 130 9.43 -13.41 -6.07
C LEU A 130 9.33 -14.01 -4.66
N ILE A 131 8.14 -14.06 -4.08
CA ILE A 131 7.95 -14.60 -2.73
C ILE A 131 8.35 -16.09 -2.70
N ASN A 132 9.09 -16.48 -1.68
CA ASN A 132 9.53 -17.85 -1.48
C ASN A 132 9.47 -18.24 0.01
N ALA A 133 9.64 -19.53 0.29
CA ALA A 133 9.52 -20.07 1.65
C ALA A 133 10.49 -19.45 2.66
N ASN A 134 11.70 -19.05 2.25
CA ASN A 134 12.65 -18.37 3.13
C ASN A 134 12.16 -16.98 3.50
N MET A 135 11.69 -16.21 2.51
CA MET A 135 11.09 -14.89 2.74
C MET A 135 9.87 -14.97 3.65
N ILE A 136 8.97 -15.95 3.46
CA ILE A 136 7.76 -16.12 4.29
C ILE A 136 8.15 -16.35 5.76
N ARG A 137 9.14 -17.19 6.04
CA ARG A 137 9.63 -17.38 7.41
C ARG A 137 10.19 -16.10 8.04
N ASP A 138 10.93 -15.33 7.27
CA ASP A 138 11.50 -14.06 7.73
C ASP A 138 10.43 -12.96 7.89
N MET A 139 9.47 -12.87 6.96
CA MET A 139 8.39 -11.88 6.99
C MET A 139 7.60 -11.92 8.30
N SER A 140 7.29 -13.12 8.82
CA SER A 140 6.66 -13.27 10.14
C SER A 140 7.52 -12.71 11.26
N ARG A 141 8.84 -12.87 11.19
CA ARG A 141 9.80 -12.42 12.21
C ARG A 141 10.00 -10.90 12.23
N ILE A 142 9.71 -10.22 11.13
CA ILE A 142 9.86 -8.76 10.97
C ILE A 142 8.53 -8.01 10.97
N ASN A 143 7.46 -8.62 11.50
CA ASN A 143 6.12 -8.06 11.58
C ASN A 143 5.53 -7.65 10.21
N LEU A 144 5.94 -8.30 9.12
CA LEU A 144 5.39 -8.07 7.80
C LEU A 144 4.13 -8.94 7.63
N TYR A 145 2.99 -8.38 8.03
CA TYR A 145 1.71 -9.07 8.06
C TYR A 145 0.69 -8.53 7.06
N THR A 146 0.97 -7.39 6.45
CA THR A 146 0.05 -6.74 5.50
C THR A 146 0.67 -6.73 4.12
N PHE A 147 -0.02 -7.35 3.18
CA PHE A 147 0.39 -7.49 1.80
C PHE A 147 -0.63 -6.86 0.87
N GLN A 148 -0.18 -6.08 -0.10
CA GLN A 148 -0.98 -5.74 -1.27
C GLN A 148 -0.36 -6.44 -2.48
N ILE A 149 -1.13 -7.36 -3.09
CA ILE A 149 -0.68 -8.15 -4.24
C ILE A 149 -1.67 -7.93 -5.37
N THR A 150 -1.16 -7.71 -6.58
CA THR A 150 -2.00 -7.36 -7.73
C THR A 150 -2.22 -8.56 -8.65
N LEU A 151 -3.49 -8.79 -8.99
CA LEU A 151 -3.92 -9.65 -10.08
C LEU A 151 -4.77 -8.86 -11.08
N ASP A 152 -4.64 -9.17 -12.37
CA ASP A 152 -5.32 -8.42 -13.44
C ASP A 152 -6.38 -9.29 -14.14
N GLY A 153 -7.35 -9.76 -13.35
CA GLY A 153 -8.42 -10.59 -13.86
C GLY A 153 -8.14 -12.10 -13.76
N ASP A 154 -8.72 -12.86 -14.70
CA ASP A 154 -8.51 -14.30 -14.79
C ASP A 154 -7.08 -14.67 -15.20
N ARG A 155 -6.77 -15.96 -15.21
CA ARG A 155 -5.44 -16.54 -15.50
C ARG A 155 -4.89 -16.11 -16.85
N GLU A 156 -5.70 -16.17 -17.90
CA GLU A 156 -5.26 -15.87 -19.26
C GLU A 156 -4.90 -14.39 -19.39
N ARG A 157 -5.81 -13.52 -18.97
CA ARG A 157 -5.60 -12.08 -18.99
C ARG A 157 -4.43 -11.65 -18.12
N HIS A 158 -4.35 -12.15 -16.90
CA HIS A 158 -3.23 -11.84 -16.01
C HIS A 158 -1.89 -12.19 -16.65
N ASN A 159 -1.72 -13.40 -17.15
CA ASN A 159 -0.46 -13.86 -17.76
C ASN A 159 -0.08 -13.08 -19.04
N LYS A 160 -1.08 -12.54 -19.76
CA LYS A 160 -0.84 -11.67 -20.92
C LYS A 160 -0.28 -10.31 -20.52
N ILE A 161 -0.75 -9.76 -19.40
CA ILE A 161 -0.38 -8.41 -18.92
C ILE A 161 0.82 -8.47 -17.97
N ARG A 162 0.79 -9.42 -17.03
CA ARG A 162 1.76 -9.57 -15.94
C ARG A 162 2.54 -10.87 -16.11
N ASN A 163 3.68 -10.76 -16.71
CA ASN A 163 4.59 -11.90 -16.87
C ASN A 163 6.03 -11.47 -16.60
N CYS A 164 6.86 -12.41 -16.20
CA CYS A 164 8.28 -12.18 -16.00
C CYS A 164 9.04 -12.62 -17.27
N ASN A 165 9.37 -11.67 -18.15
CA ASN A 165 10.05 -11.94 -19.41
C ASN A 165 9.38 -13.05 -20.25
N GLY A 166 8.05 -13.00 -20.35
CA GLY A 166 7.25 -13.99 -21.08
C GLY A 166 6.85 -15.22 -20.25
N THR A 167 7.37 -15.40 -19.04
CA THR A 167 6.99 -16.51 -18.16
C THR A 167 5.68 -16.19 -17.43
N PRO A 168 4.64 -17.05 -17.52
CA PRO A 168 3.38 -16.87 -16.81
C PRO A 168 3.58 -16.74 -15.29
N SER A 169 2.82 -15.86 -14.67
CA SER A 169 3.01 -15.57 -13.24
C SER A 169 1.81 -15.88 -12.35
N TYR A 170 0.63 -16.06 -12.92
CA TYR A 170 -0.63 -16.22 -12.17
C TYR A 170 -0.55 -17.34 -11.13
N ASP A 171 -0.20 -18.56 -11.54
CA ASP A 171 -0.18 -19.73 -10.65
C ASP A 171 0.87 -19.59 -9.54
N VAL A 172 2.01 -18.99 -9.85
CA VAL A 172 3.06 -18.70 -8.87
C VAL A 172 2.54 -17.73 -7.82
N ILE A 173 1.88 -16.64 -8.24
CA ILE A 173 1.35 -15.63 -7.33
C ILE A 173 0.24 -16.21 -6.46
N ILE A 174 -0.70 -16.96 -7.04
CA ILE A 174 -1.77 -17.65 -6.28
C ILE A 174 -1.17 -18.60 -5.23
N SER A 175 -0.20 -19.41 -5.63
CA SER A 175 0.50 -20.31 -4.70
C SER A 175 1.18 -19.53 -3.57
N ASN A 176 1.87 -18.44 -3.89
CA ASN A 176 2.55 -17.61 -2.90
C ASN A 176 1.57 -16.95 -1.91
N ILE A 177 0.41 -16.47 -2.39
CA ILE A 177 -0.64 -15.93 -1.50
C ILE A 177 -1.17 -17.03 -0.55
N LYS A 178 -1.43 -18.25 -1.06
CA LYS A 178 -1.85 -19.38 -0.24
C LYS A 178 -0.81 -19.68 0.84
N GLN A 179 0.47 -19.73 0.48
CA GLN A 179 1.56 -19.97 1.43
C GLN A 179 1.69 -18.84 2.49
N ILE A 180 1.52 -17.56 2.13
CA ILE A 180 1.47 -16.45 3.10
C ILE A 180 0.35 -16.68 4.11
N LEU A 181 -0.86 -16.94 3.63
CA LEU A 181 -2.04 -17.12 4.47
C LEU A 181 -1.94 -18.35 5.37
N GLU A 182 -1.23 -19.39 4.93
CA GLU A 182 -1.02 -20.63 5.66
C GLU A 182 0.08 -20.49 6.73
N ASN A 183 1.19 -19.85 6.39
CA ASN A 183 2.39 -19.82 7.23
C ASN A 183 2.53 -18.55 8.09
N ILE A 184 1.74 -17.50 7.81
CA ILE A 184 1.70 -16.27 8.61
C ILE A 184 0.28 -16.07 9.16
N PRO A 185 -0.04 -16.57 10.38
CA PRO A 185 -1.41 -16.65 10.89
C PRO A 185 -2.17 -15.32 10.97
N HIS A 186 -1.46 -14.21 11.20
CA HIS A 186 -2.04 -12.84 11.31
C HIS A 186 -1.90 -12.03 10.03
N SER A 187 -1.54 -12.67 8.92
CA SER A 187 -1.42 -11.96 7.64
C SER A 187 -2.76 -11.53 7.08
N HIS A 188 -2.75 -10.38 6.45
CA HIS A 188 -3.84 -9.84 5.66
C HIS A 188 -3.35 -9.55 4.25
N VAL A 189 -4.09 -10.02 3.25
CA VAL A 189 -3.77 -9.78 1.84
C VAL A 189 -4.84 -8.87 1.24
N THR A 190 -4.44 -7.72 0.75
CA THR A 190 -5.26 -6.94 -0.18
C THR A 190 -4.96 -7.46 -1.59
N LEU A 191 -5.92 -8.18 -2.14
CA LEU A 191 -5.89 -8.63 -3.52
C LEU A 191 -6.38 -7.48 -4.39
N ARG A 192 -5.46 -6.74 -4.98
CA ARG A 192 -5.79 -5.64 -5.87
C ARG A 192 -6.07 -6.17 -7.27
N ILE A 193 -7.25 -5.88 -7.80
CA ILE A 193 -7.63 -6.23 -9.15
C ILE A 193 -7.68 -4.93 -9.96
N ASN A 194 -6.68 -4.73 -10.83
CA ASN A 194 -6.75 -3.64 -11.77
C ASN A 194 -7.63 -4.07 -12.94
N TYR A 195 -8.69 -3.29 -13.19
CA TYR A 195 -9.70 -3.66 -14.18
C TYR A 195 -9.91 -2.57 -15.25
N ASP A 196 -10.35 -3.02 -16.39
CA ASP A 196 -10.96 -2.28 -17.48
C ASP A 196 -12.17 -3.08 -17.96
N ASN A 197 -12.84 -2.62 -19.01
CA ASN A 197 -14.02 -3.31 -19.56
C ASN A 197 -13.72 -4.76 -19.95
N THR A 198 -12.50 -5.05 -20.45
CA THR A 198 -12.14 -6.42 -20.84
C THR A 198 -11.87 -7.33 -19.64
N THR A 199 -11.38 -6.78 -18.51
CA THR A 199 -11.22 -7.53 -17.26
C THR A 199 -12.54 -7.99 -16.69
N LEU A 200 -13.56 -7.13 -16.72
CA LEU A 200 -14.89 -7.44 -16.18
C LEU A 200 -15.65 -8.48 -17.01
N ASN A 201 -15.30 -8.63 -18.29
CA ASN A 201 -15.84 -9.67 -19.17
C ASN A 201 -15.18 -11.04 -18.98
N GLY A 202 -14.07 -11.12 -18.21
CA GLY A 202 -13.40 -12.37 -17.89
C GLY A 202 -14.04 -13.11 -16.70
N ASP A 203 -13.56 -14.32 -16.42
CA ASP A 203 -14.07 -15.14 -15.32
C ASP A 203 -13.44 -14.73 -13.96
N LEU A 204 -13.90 -13.62 -13.42
CA LEU A 204 -13.50 -13.18 -12.07
C LEU A 204 -14.08 -14.06 -10.96
N HIS A 205 -15.12 -14.87 -11.24
CA HIS A 205 -15.68 -15.81 -10.27
C HIS A 205 -14.68 -16.95 -10.01
N ALA A 206 -14.06 -17.49 -11.05
CA ALA A 206 -13.01 -18.52 -10.90
C ALA A 206 -11.84 -18.01 -10.04
N LEU A 207 -11.47 -16.73 -10.16
CA LEU A 207 -10.45 -16.13 -9.28
C LEU A 207 -10.88 -16.16 -7.80
N MET A 208 -12.16 -15.92 -7.49
CA MET A 208 -12.66 -15.99 -6.12
C MET A 208 -12.65 -17.42 -5.56
N ASP A 209 -12.70 -18.43 -6.40
CA ASP A 209 -12.67 -19.83 -5.98
C ASP A 209 -11.25 -20.38 -5.78
N GLU A 210 -10.23 -19.63 -6.16
CA GLU A 210 -8.82 -20.02 -5.95
C GLU A 210 -8.44 -20.20 -4.47
N PHE A 211 -9.12 -19.52 -3.55
CA PHE A 211 -8.73 -19.52 -2.14
C PHE A 211 -9.71 -20.31 -1.27
N PRO A 212 -9.20 -21.15 -0.34
CA PRO A 212 -10.03 -21.89 0.61
C PRO A 212 -10.91 -20.97 1.46
N ILE A 213 -12.15 -21.40 1.77
CA ILE A 213 -13.13 -20.60 2.53
C ILE A 213 -12.55 -20.11 3.88
N GLY A 214 -11.78 -20.95 4.57
CA GLY A 214 -11.22 -20.63 5.90
C GLY A 214 -10.26 -19.42 5.91
N VAL A 215 -9.69 -19.03 4.77
CA VAL A 215 -8.74 -17.90 4.71
C VAL A 215 -9.34 -16.64 4.05
N ARG A 216 -10.51 -16.74 3.42
CA ARG A 216 -11.10 -15.63 2.63
C ARG A 216 -11.33 -14.36 3.45
N ARG A 217 -11.67 -14.47 4.75
CA ARG A 217 -11.82 -13.30 5.64
C ARG A 217 -10.53 -12.51 5.87
N ARG A 218 -9.35 -13.10 5.61
CA ARG A 218 -8.05 -12.42 5.64
C ARG A 218 -7.65 -11.82 4.30
N ILE A 219 -8.47 -12.03 3.27
CA ILE A 219 -8.29 -11.43 1.95
C ILE A 219 -9.31 -10.29 1.78
N ARG A 220 -8.82 -9.13 1.44
CA ARG A 220 -9.63 -8.00 1.00
C ARG A 220 -9.46 -7.82 -0.50
N VAL A 221 -10.54 -7.90 -1.25
CA VAL A 221 -10.53 -7.63 -2.70
C VAL A 221 -10.72 -6.14 -2.93
N ASP A 222 -9.81 -5.52 -3.66
CA ASP A 222 -9.79 -4.10 -3.97
C ASP A 222 -9.78 -3.90 -5.49
N PHE A 223 -10.89 -3.45 -6.05
CA PHE A 223 -11.04 -3.22 -7.48
C PHE A 223 -10.59 -1.80 -7.83
N GLN A 224 -9.61 -1.68 -8.73
CA GLN A 224 -9.06 -0.41 -9.15
C GLN A 224 -9.12 -0.28 -10.67
N ARG A 225 -9.80 0.77 -11.15
CA ARG A 225 -9.86 1.04 -12.58
C ARG A 225 -8.51 1.48 -13.12
N VAL A 226 -8.13 0.94 -14.27
CA VAL A 226 -6.92 1.36 -14.99
C VAL A 226 -7.13 2.77 -15.57
N TRP A 227 -6.28 3.72 -15.19
CA TRP A 227 -6.48 5.15 -15.53
C TRP A 227 -6.40 5.42 -17.02
N GLN A 228 -5.57 4.68 -17.74
CA GLN A 228 -5.33 4.85 -19.17
C GLN A 228 -6.57 4.50 -20.03
N THR A 229 -7.56 3.83 -19.46
CA THR A 229 -8.76 3.36 -20.18
C THR A 229 -10.03 4.19 -19.89
N VAL A 230 -9.89 5.37 -19.28
CA VAL A 230 -11.03 6.20 -18.83
C VAL A 230 -11.91 6.71 -20.00
N HIS A 231 -11.45 6.65 -21.25
CA HIS A 231 -12.09 7.26 -22.41
C HIS A 231 -12.80 6.27 -23.35
N GLY A 232 -13.53 5.30 -22.83
CA GLY A 232 -14.30 4.41 -23.72
C GLY A 232 -15.08 3.34 -22.98
N GLY A 233 -16.38 3.35 -23.10
CA GLY A 233 -17.28 2.32 -22.58
C GLY A 233 -18.54 2.88 -21.94
N ASN A 234 -19.57 2.04 -21.86
CA ASN A 234 -20.80 2.33 -21.14
C ASN A 234 -20.54 2.18 -19.63
N LYS A 235 -20.43 3.30 -18.93
CA LYS A 235 -20.16 3.32 -17.47
C LYS A 235 -21.21 2.57 -16.66
N ASP A 236 -22.45 2.59 -17.08
CA ASP A 236 -23.54 1.92 -16.35
C ASP A 236 -23.41 0.40 -16.45
N GLU A 237 -23.07 -0.11 -17.63
CA GLU A 237 -22.82 -1.54 -17.83
C GLU A 237 -21.61 -2.01 -17.06
N GLU A 238 -20.52 -1.24 -17.08
CA GLU A 238 -19.31 -1.52 -16.30
C GLU A 238 -19.59 -1.55 -14.79
N ASN A 239 -20.37 -0.58 -14.29
CA ASN A 239 -20.76 -0.55 -12.88
C ASN A 239 -21.63 -1.76 -12.50
N MET A 240 -22.57 -2.16 -13.34
CA MET A 240 -23.41 -3.33 -13.11
C MET A 240 -22.59 -4.63 -13.06
N GLN A 241 -21.61 -4.78 -13.96
CA GLN A 241 -20.70 -5.93 -13.96
C GLN A 241 -19.84 -5.95 -12.70
N LEU A 242 -19.25 -4.81 -12.32
CA LEU A 242 -18.44 -4.67 -11.11
C LEU A 242 -19.24 -5.00 -9.85
N ASP A 243 -20.47 -4.47 -9.73
CA ASP A 243 -21.36 -4.74 -8.60
C ASP A 243 -21.72 -6.24 -8.49
N SER A 244 -21.91 -6.92 -9.62
CA SER A 244 -22.12 -8.36 -9.65
C SER A 244 -20.93 -9.14 -9.09
N VAL A 245 -19.72 -8.79 -9.52
CA VAL A 245 -18.48 -9.43 -9.05
C VAL A 245 -18.24 -9.14 -7.56
N ILE A 246 -18.46 -7.91 -7.12
CA ILE A 246 -18.35 -7.53 -5.70
C ILE A 246 -19.33 -8.32 -4.85
N LYS A 247 -20.59 -8.42 -5.29
CA LYS A 247 -21.63 -9.20 -4.60
C LYS A 247 -21.22 -10.67 -4.48
N HIS A 248 -20.73 -11.26 -5.57
CA HIS A 248 -20.23 -12.63 -5.55
C HIS A 248 -19.07 -12.81 -4.54
N ALA A 249 -18.07 -11.92 -4.57
CA ALA A 249 -16.93 -11.98 -3.65
C ALA A 249 -17.37 -11.86 -2.18
N VAL A 250 -18.31 -10.96 -1.86
CA VAL A 250 -18.85 -10.82 -0.50
C VAL A 250 -19.59 -12.08 -0.05
N LEU A 251 -20.44 -12.66 -0.94
CA LEU A 251 -21.14 -13.92 -0.65
C LEU A 251 -20.17 -15.10 -0.48
N ALA A 252 -19.05 -15.08 -1.21
CA ALA A 252 -17.98 -16.07 -1.09
C ALA A 252 -17.13 -15.89 0.20
N GLY A 253 -17.38 -14.86 1.01
CA GLY A 253 -16.74 -14.63 2.30
C GLY A 253 -15.53 -13.71 2.29
N TYR A 254 -15.27 -13.00 1.19
CA TYR A 254 -14.23 -11.98 1.11
C TYR A 254 -14.66 -10.64 1.73
N ARG A 255 -13.68 -9.84 2.08
CA ARG A 255 -13.88 -8.41 2.36
C ARG A 255 -13.65 -7.66 1.06
N CYS A 256 -14.58 -6.79 0.64
CA CYS A 256 -14.45 -6.02 -0.59
C CYS A 256 -14.38 -4.54 -0.30
N CYS A 257 -13.57 -3.83 -1.10
CA CYS A 257 -13.60 -2.38 -1.22
C CYS A 257 -13.72 -2.03 -2.70
N SER A 258 -14.59 -1.08 -3.03
CA SER A 258 -14.58 -0.42 -4.33
C SER A 258 -14.20 1.05 -4.14
N THR A 259 -13.58 1.64 -5.16
CA THR A 259 -13.34 3.09 -5.22
C THR A 259 -14.69 3.80 -5.28
N GLY A 260 -15.24 4.18 -4.15
CA GLY A 260 -16.58 4.79 -4.04
C GLY A 260 -17.34 4.31 -2.81
N GLY A 261 -16.90 3.24 -2.16
CA GLY A 261 -17.47 2.81 -0.88
C GLY A 261 -17.17 3.83 0.20
N LEU A 262 -18.15 4.62 0.58
CA LEU A 262 -18.10 5.47 1.76
C LEU A 262 -17.93 4.55 2.99
N HIS A 263 -16.73 4.52 3.57
CA HIS A 263 -16.56 4.05 4.93
C HIS A 263 -16.94 5.19 5.89
N PRO A 264 -18.08 5.12 6.57
CA PRO A 264 -18.63 6.25 7.35
C PRO A 264 -17.72 6.75 8.48
N ARG A 265 -16.67 5.99 8.82
CA ARG A 265 -15.74 6.31 9.91
C ARG A 265 -14.25 6.30 9.53
N GLN A 266 -13.90 6.05 8.29
CA GLN A 266 -12.51 6.20 7.84
C GLN A 266 -12.35 7.54 7.13
N PHE A 267 -11.85 8.53 7.86
CA PHE A 267 -11.33 9.75 7.26
C PHE A 267 -10.08 9.39 6.47
N TYR A 268 -10.26 9.25 5.16
CA TYR A 268 -9.14 8.98 4.27
C TYR A 268 -8.42 10.30 3.97
N ASN A 269 -7.45 10.63 4.78
CA ASN A 269 -6.56 11.73 4.48
C ASN A 269 -5.42 11.23 3.59
N CYS A 270 -5.27 11.84 2.43
CA CYS A 270 -4.16 11.55 1.54
C CYS A 270 -2.82 11.76 2.28
N HIS A 271 -1.87 10.86 2.07
CA HIS A 271 -0.52 10.94 2.65
C HIS A 271 0.17 12.28 2.40
N ILE A 272 -0.14 12.91 1.26
CA ILE A 272 0.39 14.22 0.85
C ILE A 272 0.26 15.28 1.94
N GLY A 273 -0.92 15.36 2.60
CA GLY A 273 -1.20 16.36 3.62
C GLY A 273 -0.65 16.03 5.01
N ARG A 274 -0.21 14.79 5.26
CA ARG A 274 0.29 14.39 6.58
C ARG A 274 1.70 14.91 6.83
N ILE A 275 1.91 15.60 7.94
CA ILE A 275 3.25 16.09 8.30
C ILE A 275 4.19 14.91 8.64
N HIS A 276 3.68 13.86 9.26
CA HIS A 276 4.42 12.67 9.69
C HIS A 276 4.36 11.53 8.67
N PHE A 277 4.57 11.87 7.40
CA PHE A 277 4.75 10.92 6.29
C PHE A 277 5.93 11.32 5.42
N ALA A 278 6.73 10.35 5.04
CA ALA A 278 7.79 10.50 4.03
C ALA A 278 7.83 9.28 3.12
N CYS A 279 8.01 9.50 1.81
CA CYS A 279 8.35 8.44 0.85
C CYS A 279 9.81 8.62 0.46
N ILE A 280 10.66 7.67 0.83
CA ILE A 280 12.10 7.69 0.53
C ILE A 280 12.37 6.74 -0.63
N ASN A 281 12.93 7.29 -1.69
CA ASN A 281 13.28 6.55 -2.89
C ASN A 281 14.69 5.96 -2.77
N PHE A 282 15.03 5.00 -3.66
CA PHE A 282 16.29 4.26 -3.64
C PHE A 282 17.55 5.14 -3.71
N ASP A 283 17.43 6.33 -4.26
CA ASP A 283 18.48 7.35 -4.38
C ASP A 283 18.57 8.32 -3.19
N GLY A 284 17.75 8.13 -2.15
CA GLY A 284 17.66 9.01 -0.98
C GLY A 284 16.80 10.25 -1.18
N ASN A 285 16.22 10.46 -2.37
CA ASN A 285 15.26 11.52 -2.61
C ASN A 285 13.94 11.26 -1.86
N VAL A 286 13.33 12.33 -1.37
CA VAL A 286 12.12 12.26 -0.53
C VAL A 286 10.94 12.89 -1.24
N PHE A 287 9.80 12.17 -1.19
CA PHE A 287 8.54 12.52 -1.83
C PHE A 287 7.39 12.48 -0.83
N LYS A 288 6.23 13.04 -1.23
CA LYS A 288 4.97 12.97 -0.46
C LYS A 288 3.90 12.14 -1.14
N CYS A 289 4.12 11.67 -2.36
CA CYS A 289 3.12 10.95 -3.14
C CYS A 289 3.78 9.83 -3.93
N THR A 290 3.14 8.67 -3.96
CA THR A 290 3.54 7.53 -4.79
C THR A 290 2.77 7.43 -6.11
N ALA A 291 1.72 8.25 -6.29
CA ALA A 291 0.94 8.31 -7.53
C ALA A 291 1.43 9.41 -8.49
N ARG A 292 2.63 9.93 -8.26
CA ARG A 292 3.34 10.89 -9.11
C ARG A 292 4.66 10.30 -9.54
N THR A 293 5.23 10.83 -10.62
CA THR A 293 6.58 10.48 -11.05
C THR A 293 7.59 10.86 -9.97
N PHE A 294 8.62 10.01 -9.79
CA PHE A 294 9.71 10.25 -8.84
C PHE A 294 10.81 11.10 -9.52
N ASP A 295 10.43 12.30 -9.98
CA ASP A 295 11.28 13.26 -10.67
C ASP A 295 11.60 14.48 -9.78
N GLU A 296 12.48 15.35 -10.25
CA GLU A 296 12.90 16.54 -9.51
C GLU A 296 11.75 17.52 -9.23
N MET A 297 10.72 17.54 -10.07
CA MET A 297 9.55 18.41 -9.88
C MET A 297 8.77 18.02 -8.60
N HIS A 298 8.64 16.71 -8.33
CA HIS A 298 7.85 16.19 -7.22
C HIS A 298 8.69 15.89 -5.97
N LYS A 299 10.01 16.00 -6.06
CA LYS A 299 10.92 15.84 -4.93
C LYS A 299 10.72 16.98 -3.93
N VAL A 300 10.55 16.65 -2.67
CA VAL A 300 10.34 17.61 -1.56
C VAL A 300 11.45 17.59 -0.52
N GLY A 301 12.49 16.80 -0.73
CA GLY A 301 13.64 16.76 0.18
C GLY A 301 14.64 15.69 -0.20
N THR A 302 15.67 15.55 0.63
CA THR A 302 16.71 14.52 0.49
C THR A 302 17.07 13.98 1.86
N LEU A 303 17.24 12.67 1.98
CA LEU A 303 17.71 12.01 3.18
C LEU A 303 19.23 12.17 3.28
N GLU A 304 19.71 12.78 4.36
CA GLU A 304 21.12 12.92 4.66
C GLU A 304 21.68 11.66 5.34
N SER A 305 22.99 11.46 5.26
CA SER A 305 23.70 10.36 5.96
C SER A 305 23.47 10.35 7.47
N THR A 306 23.18 11.50 8.06
CA THR A 306 22.82 11.68 9.48
C THR A 306 21.45 11.13 9.84
N GLY A 307 20.64 10.71 8.86
CA GLY A 307 19.26 10.32 9.03
C GLY A 307 18.26 11.49 9.10
N LYS A 308 18.71 12.72 8.95
CA LYS A 308 17.83 13.89 8.83
C LYS A 308 17.34 14.03 7.39
N ILE A 309 16.13 14.56 7.22
CA ILE A 309 15.64 14.94 5.90
C ILE A 309 15.83 16.45 5.74
N ALA A 310 16.62 16.83 4.73
CA ALA A 310 16.70 18.21 4.26
C ALA A 310 15.46 18.50 3.40
N TRP A 311 14.46 19.14 3.99
CA TRP A 311 13.21 19.46 3.31
C TRP A 311 13.35 20.70 2.43
N ASP A 312 12.82 20.63 1.21
CA ASP A 312 12.53 21.81 0.40
C ASP A 312 11.20 22.43 0.86
N MET A 313 11.29 23.42 1.73
CA MET A 313 10.13 24.03 2.34
C MET A 313 9.21 24.72 1.32
N SER A 314 9.75 25.23 0.22
CA SER A 314 8.95 25.87 -0.84
C SER A 314 8.02 24.86 -1.51
N LYS A 315 8.53 23.67 -1.83
CA LYS A 315 7.75 22.58 -2.41
C LYS A 315 6.83 21.91 -1.36
N LEU A 316 7.32 21.72 -0.14
CA LEU A 316 6.55 21.08 0.94
C LEU A 316 5.29 21.88 1.29
N CYS A 317 5.38 23.20 1.36
CA CYS A 317 4.23 24.09 1.62
C CYS A 317 3.13 23.97 0.56
N LEU A 318 3.48 23.71 -0.71
CA LEU A 318 2.48 23.49 -1.76
C LEU A 318 1.63 22.24 -1.50
N TYR A 319 2.22 21.17 -0.96
CA TYR A 319 1.50 19.96 -0.60
C TYR A 319 0.67 20.12 0.68
N GLN A 320 1.12 20.90 1.65
CA GLN A 320 0.41 21.15 2.91
C GLN A 320 -0.70 22.18 2.78
N GLY A 321 -0.61 23.11 1.83
CA GLY A 321 -1.62 24.14 1.57
C GLY A 321 -2.94 23.64 1.01
N HIS A 322 -3.03 22.37 0.63
CA HIS A 322 -4.26 21.72 0.20
C HIS A 322 -5.05 21.07 1.36
N SER A 323 -4.63 21.28 2.60
CA SER A 323 -5.47 20.89 3.75
C SER A 323 -6.71 21.78 3.76
N PRO A 324 -7.92 21.22 3.71
CA PRO A 324 -9.13 22.05 3.89
C PRO A 324 -9.08 22.70 5.26
N LEU A 325 -9.03 24.00 5.25
CA LEU A 325 -9.12 24.85 6.44
C LEU A 325 -10.47 24.69 7.11
#